data_5b885226f95d980e69f1f65eab2c53ce
#
_entry.id   5b885226f95d980e69f1f65eab2c53ce
#
_cell.length_a   1.000
_cell.length_b   1.000
_cell.length_c   1.000
_cell.angle_alpha   90.00
_cell.angle_beta   90.00
_cell.angle_gamma   90.00
#
_symmetry.space_group_name_H-M   'P 1'
#
loop_
_entity.id
_entity.type
_entity.pdbx_description
1 polymer ?
#
loop_
_entity_poly.entity_id
_entity_poly.type
_entity_poly.pdbx_seq_one_letter_code
_entity_poly.pdbx_strand_id
1 'polypeptide(L)'
;MKIVLTTVQAPFVKGGAEFLAQNLNNALIKQGHESEIVSIPFMDSPLDLIEDHIVAARLFDLTNSWAGKIDLCIGLKFPAYYIPHPNKVVWALHQHRGAYDLFDTEYSNLKNDVVGNDIRKIVINADNKYLHEAKRIYTIADNVTKRMEKYNNIKSTPLYHPCPDMEKFYEGDNEDYILMPSRINITKRQLLAIEAMLYSKTKTKLYVMGKSDTEYERDRMLDFIKEKKLKDKIKYFDSVSQEEKFQLYAHAKAILFIPLDEDYGYITLEAMAASKAIITAKDSGGPLEFVIDGKNGLIVDSTPQEIAKAFDEFATSEMMCKKMGKDSKEHLIDMEITWDKVVKELTR
;
A
#
# COMPACT_ATOMS: atom_id res chain seq x y z
N MET A 1 11.43 -26.94 -0.20
CA MET A 1 12.47 -26.12 -0.86
C MET A 1 13.07 -25.17 0.16
N LYS A 2 14.35 -24.80 -0.04
CA LYS A 2 14.98 -23.69 0.67
C LYS A 2 14.78 -22.41 -0.14
N ILE A 3 14.07 -21.44 0.43
CA ILE A 3 13.63 -20.22 -0.25
C ILE A 3 14.16 -19.00 0.49
N VAL A 4 14.74 -18.06 -0.25
CA VAL A 4 15.16 -16.77 0.30
C VAL A 4 14.27 -15.66 -0.26
N LEU A 5 13.72 -14.85 0.64
CA LEU A 5 13.01 -13.61 0.31
C LEU A 5 14.00 -12.45 0.38
N THR A 6 14.23 -11.75 -0.72
CA THR A 6 15.12 -10.58 -0.72
C THR A 6 14.32 -9.28 -0.70
N THR A 7 14.58 -8.45 0.29
CA THR A 7 13.92 -7.16 0.48
C THR A 7 14.89 -6.10 0.99
N VAL A 8 14.42 -4.91 1.19
CA VAL A 8 15.18 -3.83 1.81
C VAL A 8 14.53 -3.39 3.11
N GLN A 9 15.32 -2.83 4.00
CA GLN A 9 14.82 -2.25 5.24
C GLN A 9 15.57 -0.97 5.59
N ALA A 10 14.82 0.10 5.86
CA ALA A 10 15.36 1.24 6.61
C ALA A 10 15.40 0.87 8.10
N PRO A 11 16.55 1.02 8.77
CA PRO A 11 16.66 0.71 10.20
C PRO A 11 15.60 1.44 11.03
N PHE A 12 15.00 0.74 11.99
CA PHE A 12 13.97 1.24 12.92
C PHE A 12 12.62 1.61 12.27
N VAL A 13 12.45 1.43 10.96
CA VAL A 13 11.19 1.69 10.24
C VAL A 13 10.53 0.35 9.90
N LYS A 14 9.24 0.23 10.20
CA LYS A 14 8.40 -0.91 9.82
C LYS A 14 7.12 -0.40 9.18
N GLY A 15 6.75 -0.98 8.06
CA GLY A 15 5.56 -0.60 7.29
C GLY A 15 4.99 -1.78 6.50
N GLY A 16 4.17 -1.48 5.49
CA GLY A 16 3.49 -2.50 4.68
C GLY A 16 4.43 -3.50 3.99
N ALA A 17 5.62 -3.05 3.56
CA ALA A 17 6.60 -3.91 2.90
C ALA A 17 7.18 -4.97 3.84
N GLU A 18 7.52 -4.58 5.06
CA GLU A 18 8.05 -5.48 6.08
C GLU A 18 6.99 -6.48 6.54
N PHE A 19 5.73 -6.04 6.70
CA PHE A 19 4.60 -6.93 7.01
C PHE A 19 4.35 -7.93 5.88
N LEU A 20 4.41 -7.50 4.62
CA LEU A 20 4.25 -8.39 3.48
C LEU A 20 5.35 -9.46 3.46
N ALA A 21 6.62 -9.07 3.59
CA ALA A 21 7.73 -10.01 3.60
C ALA A 21 7.60 -11.04 4.73
N GLN A 22 7.23 -10.58 5.94
CA GLN A 22 7.05 -11.47 7.09
C GLN A 22 5.87 -12.42 6.89
N ASN A 23 4.74 -11.95 6.39
CA ASN A 23 3.55 -12.78 6.16
C ASN A 23 3.79 -13.79 5.04
N LEU A 24 4.50 -13.42 3.97
CA LEU A 24 4.91 -14.35 2.94
C LEU A 24 5.83 -15.43 3.51
N ASN A 25 6.83 -15.03 4.31
CA ASN A 25 7.73 -15.98 4.97
C ASN A 25 6.97 -16.98 5.82
N ASN A 26 6.04 -16.50 6.65
CA ASN A 26 5.20 -17.36 7.49
C ASN A 26 4.33 -18.31 6.64
N ALA A 27 3.78 -17.83 5.53
CA ALA A 27 2.97 -18.64 4.63
C ALA A 27 3.79 -19.76 3.93
N LEU A 28 5.01 -19.45 3.50
CA LEU A 28 5.94 -20.43 2.93
C LEU A 28 6.29 -21.52 3.95
N ILE A 29 6.62 -21.13 5.19
CA ILE A 29 6.94 -22.08 6.27
C ILE A 29 5.71 -22.94 6.58
N LYS A 30 4.51 -22.36 6.66
CA LYS A 30 3.26 -23.10 6.90
C LYS A 30 2.99 -24.15 5.81
N GLN A 31 3.44 -23.93 4.58
CA GLN A 31 3.31 -24.88 3.48
C GLN A 31 4.51 -25.85 3.37
N GLY A 32 5.36 -25.92 4.37
CA GLY A 32 6.44 -26.91 4.48
C GLY A 32 7.73 -26.54 3.75
N HIS A 33 7.93 -25.26 3.40
CA HIS A 33 9.20 -24.76 2.89
C HIS A 33 10.10 -24.30 4.05
N GLU A 34 11.43 -24.38 3.84
CA GLU A 34 12.40 -23.66 4.66
C GLU A 34 12.54 -22.27 4.05
N SER A 35 12.16 -21.23 4.76
CA SER A 35 12.16 -19.87 4.20
C SER A 35 12.76 -18.85 5.17
N GLU A 36 13.58 -17.96 4.63
CA GLU A 36 14.22 -16.88 5.38
C GLU A 36 14.16 -15.55 4.61
N ILE A 37 14.18 -14.44 5.37
CA ILE A 37 14.21 -13.08 4.82
C ILE A 37 15.64 -12.56 4.90
N VAL A 38 16.19 -12.16 3.76
CA VAL A 38 17.43 -11.40 3.65
C VAL A 38 17.10 -9.96 3.33
N SER A 39 17.24 -9.09 4.34
CA SER A 39 17.03 -7.65 4.18
C SER A 39 18.36 -6.94 4.02
N ILE A 40 18.51 -6.14 2.97
CA ILE A 40 19.65 -5.23 2.82
C ILE A 40 19.25 -3.82 3.25
N PRO A 41 20.14 -3.06 3.92
CA PRO A 41 19.87 -1.67 4.24
C PRO A 41 19.63 -0.86 2.95
N PHE A 42 18.68 0.08 2.98
CA PHE A 42 18.44 0.97 1.86
C PHE A 42 18.09 2.37 2.34
N MET A 43 18.70 3.34 1.70
CA MET A 43 18.39 4.76 1.81
C MET A 43 18.47 5.39 0.42
N ASP A 44 17.61 6.35 0.15
CA ASP A 44 17.55 7.10 -1.12
C ASP A 44 18.00 8.55 -0.95
N SER A 45 18.61 8.87 0.18
CA SER A 45 19.18 10.18 0.49
C SER A 45 20.46 10.00 1.33
N PRO A 46 21.58 10.62 0.93
CA PRO A 46 21.80 11.35 -0.34
C PRO A 46 21.64 10.46 -1.60
N LEU A 47 21.41 11.10 -2.75
CA LEU A 47 21.00 10.40 -3.99
C LEU A 47 22.00 9.40 -4.56
N ASP A 48 23.29 9.62 -4.36
CA ASP A 48 24.39 8.73 -4.77
C ASP A 48 24.30 7.34 -4.12
N LEU A 49 23.73 7.26 -2.91
CA LEU A 49 23.50 5.96 -2.26
C LEU A 49 22.60 5.01 -3.08
N ILE A 50 21.77 5.53 -3.97
CA ILE A 50 20.91 4.71 -4.82
C ILE A 50 21.75 3.83 -5.74
N GLU A 51 22.80 4.39 -6.38
CA GLU A 51 23.71 3.63 -7.24
C GLU A 51 24.51 2.62 -6.41
N ASP A 52 25.06 3.04 -5.26
CA ASP A 52 25.81 2.16 -4.38
C ASP A 52 24.99 0.95 -3.93
N HIS A 53 23.72 1.13 -3.59
CA HIS A 53 22.82 0.05 -3.20
C HIS A 53 22.47 -0.88 -4.38
N ILE A 54 22.36 -0.35 -5.62
CA ILE A 54 22.19 -1.18 -6.82
C ILE A 54 23.43 -2.07 -7.00
N VAL A 55 24.63 -1.50 -6.92
CA VAL A 55 25.89 -2.24 -7.04
C VAL A 55 26.01 -3.28 -5.92
N ALA A 56 25.74 -2.89 -4.67
CA ALA A 56 25.79 -3.80 -3.53
C ALA A 56 24.85 -5.01 -3.71
N ALA A 57 23.63 -4.77 -4.16
CA ALA A 57 22.67 -5.85 -4.43
C ALA A 57 23.19 -6.85 -5.48
N ARG A 58 23.97 -6.38 -6.46
CA ARG A 58 24.56 -7.23 -7.52
C ARG A 58 25.76 -8.06 -7.07
N LEU A 59 26.37 -7.71 -5.95
CA LEU A 59 27.53 -8.41 -5.40
C LEU A 59 27.16 -9.58 -4.47
N PHE A 60 25.92 -9.67 -4.03
CA PHE A 60 25.47 -10.79 -3.20
C PHE A 60 25.31 -12.06 -4.04
N ASP A 61 25.80 -13.18 -3.51
CA ASP A 61 25.52 -14.53 -4.01
C ASP A 61 24.68 -15.28 -2.97
N LEU A 62 23.46 -15.60 -3.37
CA LEU A 62 22.50 -16.37 -2.55
C LEU A 62 22.20 -17.75 -3.17
N THR A 63 23.13 -18.32 -3.95
CA THR A 63 22.95 -19.66 -4.53
C THR A 63 23.17 -20.76 -3.50
N ASN A 64 24.03 -20.50 -2.50
CA ASN A 64 24.35 -21.42 -1.43
C ASN A 64 24.46 -20.72 -0.08
N SER A 65 24.23 -21.47 0.97
CA SER A 65 24.47 -21.08 2.36
C SER A 65 25.22 -22.19 3.10
N TRP A 66 25.58 -21.94 4.36
CA TRP A 66 26.12 -22.99 5.24
C TRP A 66 25.11 -24.15 5.43
N ALA A 67 23.82 -23.89 5.25
CA ALA A 67 22.75 -24.91 5.31
C ALA A 67 22.53 -25.64 3.96
N GLY A 68 23.36 -25.39 2.95
CA GLY A 68 23.32 -26.00 1.63
C GLY A 68 22.74 -25.09 0.54
N LYS A 69 22.35 -25.68 -0.58
CA LYS A 69 21.84 -24.97 -1.76
C LYS A 69 20.51 -24.27 -1.47
N ILE A 70 20.38 -23.04 -1.97
CA ILE A 70 19.12 -22.30 -2.00
C ILE A 70 18.41 -22.64 -3.32
N ASP A 71 17.15 -23.07 -3.23
CA ASP A 71 16.40 -23.56 -4.39
C ASP A 71 15.71 -22.43 -5.16
N LEU A 72 15.29 -21.36 -4.45
CA LEU A 72 14.51 -20.25 -5.00
C LEU A 72 14.85 -18.95 -4.28
N CYS A 73 15.02 -17.87 -5.06
CA CYS A 73 15.12 -16.51 -4.57
C CYS A 73 13.89 -15.71 -5.04
N ILE A 74 13.14 -15.12 -4.10
CA ILE A 74 11.99 -14.26 -4.39
C ILE A 74 12.37 -12.83 -4.05
N GLY A 75 12.51 -12.00 -5.07
CA GLY A 75 12.84 -10.56 -4.93
C GLY A 75 11.58 -9.71 -4.76
N LEU A 76 11.51 -8.92 -3.67
CA LEU A 76 10.31 -8.17 -3.31
C LEU A 76 10.41 -6.67 -3.60
N LYS A 77 11.55 -6.05 -3.32
CA LYS A 77 11.67 -4.58 -3.32
C LYS A 77 12.99 -4.10 -3.92
N PHE A 78 12.93 -2.95 -4.61
CA PHE A 78 14.11 -2.24 -5.12
C PHE A 78 15.08 -1.87 -3.98
N PRO A 79 16.41 -2.04 -4.15
CA PRO A 79 17.10 -2.76 -5.24
C PRO A 79 17.35 -4.25 -4.93
N ALA A 80 16.84 -4.79 -3.80
CA ALA A 80 17.09 -6.18 -3.39
C ALA A 80 16.62 -7.23 -4.43
N TYR A 81 15.61 -6.92 -5.25
CA TYR A 81 15.19 -7.81 -6.33
C TYR A 81 16.20 -7.92 -7.48
N TYR A 82 17.29 -7.13 -7.45
CA TYR A 82 18.40 -7.28 -8.41
C TYR A 82 19.39 -8.37 -8.02
N ILE A 83 19.38 -8.88 -6.79
CA ILE A 83 20.27 -9.95 -6.35
C ILE A 83 20.19 -11.10 -7.36
N PRO A 84 21.33 -11.56 -7.92
CA PRO A 84 21.34 -12.63 -8.91
C PRO A 84 21.03 -13.99 -8.26
N HIS A 85 20.25 -14.81 -8.95
CA HIS A 85 20.02 -16.19 -8.57
C HIS A 85 19.57 -17.00 -9.78
N PRO A 86 20.04 -18.26 -9.99
CA PRO A 86 19.68 -19.08 -11.16
C PRO A 86 18.21 -19.46 -11.21
N ASN A 87 17.52 -19.45 -10.06
CA ASN A 87 16.08 -19.63 -9.96
C ASN A 87 15.45 -18.43 -9.24
N LYS A 88 15.37 -17.30 -9.95
CA LYS A 88 14.83 -16.04 -9.42
C LYS A 88 13.39 -15.84 -9.87
N VAL A 89 12.54 -15.48 -8.93
CA VAL A 89 11.19 -14.93 -9.15
C VAL A 89 11.16 -13.53 -8.56
N VAL A 90 10.55 -12.58 -9.23
CA VAL A 90 10.32 -11.24 -8.68
C VAL A 90 8.83 -11.11 -8.37
N TRP A 91 8.51 -10.69 -7.16
CA TRP A 91 7.18 -10.25 -6.77
C TRP A 91 7.29 -8.81 -6.30
N ALA A 92 7.25 -7.89 -7.26
CA ALA A 92 7.57 -6.50 -7.04
C ALA A 92 6.45 -5.78 -6.27
N LEU A 93 6.82 -5.18 -5.13
CA LEU A 93 5.91 -4.27 -4.41
C LEU A 93 5.71 -3.00 -5.23
N HIS A 94 6.79 -2.43 -5.70
CA HIS A 94 6.85 -1.29 -6.61
C HIS A 94 8.29 -1.14 -7.11
N GLN A 95 8.47 -0.39 -8.18
CA GLN A 95 9.77 0.11 -8.63
C GLN A 95 10.20 1.31 -7.76
N HIS A 96 11.40 1.85 -7.99
CA HIS A 96 11.80 3.11 -7.35
C HIS A 96 11.05 4.28 -8.00
N ARG A 97 9.84 4.58 -7.50
CA ARG A 97 8.86 5.50 -8.10
C ARG A 97 9.42 6.89 -8.41
N GLY A 98 10.38 7.36 -7.62
CA GLY A 98 11.07 8.62 -7.88
C GLY A 98 11.75 8.68 -9.26
N ALA A 99 12.11 7.55 -9.85
CA ALA A 99 12.66 7.49 -11.19
C ALA A 99 11.59 7.42 -12.31
N TYR A 100 10.32 7.22 -11.97
CA TYR A 100 9.23 6.97 -12.91
C TYR A 100 8.10 7.97 -12.79
N ASP A 101 6.97 7.56 -12.23
CA ASP A 101 5.73 8.34 -12.12
C ASP A 101 5.82 9.53 -11.17
N LEU A 102 6.70 9.46 -10.18
CA LEU A 102 6.93 10.54 -9.23
C LEU A 102 8.13 11.44 -9.57
N PHE A 103 8.83 11.17 -10.70
CA PHE A 103 9.98 11.99 -11.10
C PHE A 103 9.62 13.46 -11.24
N ASP A 104 10.44 14.35 -10.67
CA ASP A 104 10.26 15.82 -10.69
C ASP A 104 8.97 16.34 -10.02
N THR A 105 8.30 15.50 -9.22
CA THR A 105 7.14 15.92 -8.43
C THR A 105 7.54 16.32 -7.02
N GLU A 106 6.63 16.94 -6.27
CA GLU A 106 6.83 17.23 -4.83
C GLU A 106 6.98 15.97 -3.95
N TYR A 107 6.60 14.79 -4.48
CA TYR A 107 6.64 13.50 -3.78
C TYR A 107 7.97 12.75 -3.96
N SER A 108 8.94 13.31 -4.67
CA SER A 108 10.23 12.67 -4.96
C SER A 108 11.40 13.60 -4.65
N ASN A 109 12.50 13.00 -4.18
CA ASN A 109 13.81 13.65 -4.06
C ASN A 109 14.57 13.72 -5.40
N LEU A 110 14.20 12.90 -6.40
CA LEU A 110 14.76 12.99 -7.74
C LEU A 110 14.10 14.11 -8.52
N LYS A 111 14.91 15.13 -8.91
CA LYS A 111 14.46 16.31 -9.63
C LYS A 111 15.01 16.33 -11.05
N ASN A 112 14.42 17.16 -11.90
CA ASN A 112 14.86 17.36 -13.28
C ASN A 112 16.11 18.28 -13.32
N ASP A 113 17.17 17.85 -12.67
CA ASP A 113 18.49 18.42 -12.68
C ASP A 113 19.53 17.40 -13.16
N VAL A 114 20.80 17.76 -13.20
CA VAL A 114 21.88 16.87 -13.70
C VAL A 114 21.95 15.59 -12.88
N VAL A 115 21.98 15.69 -11.55
CA VAL A 115 22.14 14.53 -10.64
C VAL A 115 20.88 13.65 -10.68
N GLY A 116 19.69 14.25 -10.57
CA GLY A 116 18.43 13.50 -10.60
C GLY A 116 18.21 12.77 -11.92
N ASN A 117 18.57 13.41 -13.05
CA ASN A 117 18.48 12.75 -14.37
C ASN A 117 19.47 11.61 -14.53
N ASP A 118 20.68 11.71 -13.98
CA ASP A 118 21.68 10.64 -14.07
C ASP A 118 21.29 9.45 -13.18
N ILE A 119 20.87 9.69 -11.93
CA ILE A 119 20.33 8.62 -11.07
C ILE A 119 19.09 7.96 -11.69
N ARG A 120 18.20 8.74 -12.27
CA ARG A 120 17.03 8.21 -12.99
C ARG A 120 17.43 7.25 -14.10
N LYS A 121 18.41 7.62 -14.94
CA LYS A 121 18.93 6.74 -16.00
C LYS A 121 19.53 5.45 -15.45
N ILE A 122 20.29 5.57 -14.35
CA ILE A 122 20.90 4.40 -13.67
C ILE A 122 19.79 3.43 -13.22
N VAL A 123 18.76 3.92 -12.54
CA VAL A 123 17.64 3.09 -12.07
C VAL A 123 16.91 2.43 -13.24
N ILE A 124 16.54 3.19 -14.28
CA ILE A 124 15.82 2.66 -15.45
C ILE A 124 16.66 1.59 -16.17
N ASN A 125 17.96 1.82 -16.36
CA ASN A 125 18.86 0.86 -16.99
C ASN A 125 19.01 -0.40 -16.15
N ALA A 126 19.06 -0.27 -14.82
CA ALA A 126 19.14 -1.39 -13.90
C ALA A 126 17.87 -2.24 -13.93
N ASP A 127 16.68 -1.62 -13.86
CA ASP A 127 15.41 -2.31 -14.00
C ASP A 127 15.32 -3.05 -15.35
N ASN A 128 15.60 -2.35 -16.45
CA ASN A 128 15.57 -2.95 -17.79
C ASN A 128 16.54 -4.13 -17.96
N LYS A 129 17.66 -4.12 -17.26
CA LYS A 129 18.65 -5.21 -17.34
C LYS A 129 18.33 -6.34 -16.38
N TYR A 130 18.14 -6.06 -15.10
CA TYR A 130 18.19 -7.06 -14.05
C TYR A 130 16.83 -7.69 -13.71
N LEU A 131 15.70 -7.04 -14.04
CA LEU A 131 14.39 -7.67 -13.88
C LEU A 131 14.19 -8.80 -14.90
N HIS A 132 14.74 -8.68 -16.12
CA HIS A 132 14.71 -9.75 -17.11
C HIS A 132 15.49 -11.03 -16.76
N GLU A 133 16.32 -11.00 -15.71
CA GLU A 133 16.96 -12.22 -15.17
C GLU A 133 15.96 -13.12 -14.41
N ALA A 134 14.81 -12.60 -14.02
CA ALA A 134 13.79 -13.37 -13.31
C ALA A 134 13.07 -14.32 -14.28
N LYS A 135 12.86 -15.56 -13.85
CA LYS A 135 12.06 -16.53 -14.62
C LYS A 135 10.58 -16.13 -14.72
N ARG A 136 10.08 -15.45 -13.69
CA ARG A 136 8.73 -14.93 -13.61
C ARG A 136 8.74 -13.62 -12.84
N ILE A 137 7.85 -12.71 -13.27
CA ILE A 137 7.66 -11.42 -12.61
C ILE A 137 6.19 -11.29 -12.25
N TYR A 138 5.95 -11.15 -10.97
CA TYR A 138 4.67 -10.78 -10.39
C TYR A 138 4.74 -9.38 -9.80
N THR A 139 3.60 -8.76 -9.63
CA THR A 139 3.43 -7.49 -8.93
C THR A 139 2.34 -7.63 -7.89
N ILE A 140 2.34 -6.80 -6.86
CA ILE A 140 1.30 -6.88 -5.82
C ILE A 140 -0.07 -6.40 -6.29
N ALA A 141 -0.14 -5.66 -7.41
CA ALA A 141 -1.37 -5.06 -7.95
C ALA A 141 -1.26 -4.83 -9.45
N ASP A 142 -2.39 -4.71 -10.14
CA ASP A 142 -2.45 -4.37 -11.56
C ASP A 142 -1.93 -2.94 -11.83
N ASN A 143 -2.13 -2.02 -10.89
CA ASN A 143 -1.55 -0.68 -10.94
C ASN A 143 0.00 -0.72 -11.09
N VAL A 144 0.65 -1.59 -10.34
CA VAL A 144 2.11 -1.80 -10.45
C VAL A 144 2.47 -2.50 -11.76
N THR A 145 1.68 -3.49 -12.21
CA THR A 145 1.83 -4.15 -13.52
C THR A 145 1.80 -3.13 -14.65
N LYS A 146 0.79 -2.29 -14.69
CA LYS A 146 0.64 -1.24 -15.72
C LYS A 146 1.80 -0.25 -15.72
N ARG A 147 2.33 0.08 -14.54
CA ARG A 147 3.49 0.96 -14.39
C ARG A 147 4.75 0.32 -14.95
N MET A 148 5.03 -0.94 -14.63
CA MET A 148 6.17 -1.69 -15.18
C MET A 148 6.08 -1.83 -16.71
N GLU A 149 4.91 -2.11 -17.25
CA GLU A 149 4.70 -2.19 -18.69
C GLU A 149 4.92 -0.82 -19.37
N LYS A 150 4.31 0.23 -18.82
CA LYS A 150 4.40 1.61 -19.36
C LYS A 150 5.83 2.12 -19.45
N TYR A 151 6.64 1.92 -18.43
CA TYR A 151 7.96 2.55 -18.32
C TYR A 151 9.11 1.67 -18.78
N ASN A 152 8.99 0.35 -18.66
CA ASN A 152 10.06 -0.60 -18.93
C ASN A 152 9.68 -1.67 -19.96
N ASN A 153 8.43 -1.67 -20.46
CA ASN A 153 7.91 -2.73 -21.34
C ASN A 153 8.08 -4.14 -20.73
N ILE A 154 8.00 -4.24 -19.40
CA ILE A 154 8.12 -5.49 -18.66
C ILE A 154 6.72 -6.06 -18.44
N LYS A 155 6.47 -7.25 -18.97
CA LYS A 155 5.24 -8.02 -18.70
C LYS A 155 5.33 -8.67 -17.33
N SER A 156 4.33 -8.45 -16.52
CA SER A 156 4.18 -9.05 -15.21
C SER A 156 2.73 -9.49 -14.96
N THR A 157 2.52 -10.27 -13.92
CA THR A 157 1.18 -10.76 -13.56
C THR A 157 0.82 -10.22 -12.17
N PRO A 158 -0.33 -9.56 -12.00
CA PRO A 158 -0.77 -9.14 -10.67
C PRO A 158 -1.07 -10.38 -9.81
N LEU A 159 -0.57 -10.36 -8.59
CA LEU A 159 -0.74 -11.42 -7.61
C LEU A 159 -1.10 -10.77 -6.26
N TYR A 160 -2.38 -10.68 -5.99
CA TYR A 160 -2.93 -10.07 -4.79
C TYR A 160 -2.67 -10.92 -3.55
N HIS A 161 -2.57 -10.29 -2.39
CA HIS A 161 -2.32 -10.97 -1.12
C HIS A 161 -3.22 -10.42 0.01
N PRO A 162 -3.54 -11.22 1.03
CA PRO A 162 -4.34 -10.76 2.16
C PRO A 162 -3.69 -9.59 2.91
N CYS A 163 -4.50 -8.70 3.47
CA CYS A 163 -4.00 -7.73 4.44
C CYS A 163 -3.67 -8.43 5.78
N PRO A 164 -2.78 -7.85 6.59
CA PRO A 164 -2.49 -8.40 7.91
C PRO A 164 -3.75 -8.51 8.77
N ASP A 165 -3.85 -9.60 9.54
CA ASP A 165 -4.95 -9.85 10.48
C ASP A 165 -6.36 -9.78 9.86
N MET A 166 -6.48 -10.08 8.55
CA MET A 166 -7.73 -9.94 7.80
C MET A 166 -8.91 -10.66 8.46
N GLU A 167 -8.64 -11.79 9.11
CA GLU A 167 -9.63 -12.62 9.82
C GLU A 167 -10.12 -12.01 11.14
N LYS A 168 -9.46 -10.97 11.64
CA LYS A 168 -9.84 -10.30 12.90
C LYS A 168 -10.81 -9.12 12.68
N PHE A 169 -10.96 -8.67 11.44
CA PHE A 169 -11.95 -7.64 11.12
C PHE A 169 -13.35 -8.24 11.13
N TYR A 170 -14.30 -7.51 11.69
CA TYR A 170 -15.67 -7.94 11.86
C TYR A 170 -16.67 -6.80 11.56
N GLU A 171 -17.90 -7.18 11.27
CA GLU A 171 -19.02 -6.26 11.09
C GLU A 171 -19.59 -5.86 12.45
N GLY A 172 -19.79 -4.56 12.68
CA GLY A 172 -20.46 -3.99 13.84
C GLY A 172 -21.54 -2.99 13.40
N ASP A 173 -22.37 -2.58 14.36
CA ASP A 173 -23.38 -1.53 14.12
C ASP A 173 -22.72 -0.18 13.83
N ASN A 174 -23.23 0.53 12.84
CA ASN A 174 -22.65 1.80 12.40
C ASN A 174 -22.92 2.92 13.41
N GLU A 175 -21.86 3.56 13.85
CA GLU A 175 -21.90 4.83 14.58
C GLU A 175 -21.79 6.02 13.61
N ASP A 176 -22.04 7.24 14.09
CA ASP A 176 -22.13 8.42 13.23
C ASP A 176 -20.75 9.02 12.89
N TYR A 177 -19.89 8.21 12.24
CA TYR A 177 -18.60 8.68 11.72
C TYR A 177 -18.16 7.92 10.47
N ILE A 178 -17.33 8.60 9.67
CA ILE A 178 -16.52 8.02 8.60
C ILE A 178 -15.09 7.90 9.11
N LEU A 179 -14.44 6.74 8.90
CA LEU A 179 -13.08 6.50 9.34
C LEU A 179 -12.09 6.69 8.19
N MET A 180 -11.03 7.46 8.42
CA MET A 180 -9.87 7.60 7.53
C MET A 180 -8.62 7.03 8.20
N PRO A 181 -8.35 5.73 8.05
CA PRO A 181 -7.22 5.07 8.68
C PRO A 181 -6.01 5.08 7.75
N SER A 182 -5.00 5.86 8.05
CA SER A 182 -3.72 5.81 7.32
C SER A 182 -2.66 6.60 8.08
N ARG A 183 -1.37 6.34 7.80
CA ARG A 183 -0.31 7.25 8.23
C ARG A 183 -0.57 8.64 7.67
N ILE A 184 -0.28 9.67 8.47
CA ILE A 184 -0.47 11.05 8.04
C ILE A 184 0.73 11.42 7.17
N ASN A 185 0.48 11.62 5.89
CA ASN A 185 1.44 12.16 4.93
C ASN A 185 0.72 12.77 3.72
N ILE A 186 1.47 13.51 2.92
CA ILE A 186 0.92 14.27 1.79
C ILE A 186 0.20 13.38 0.76
N THR A 187 0.70 12.17 0.50
CA THR A 187 0.11 11.25 -0.50
C THR A 187 -1.18 10.61 -0.03
N LYS A 188 -1.46 10.61 1.29
CA LYS A 188 -2.71 10.07 1.86
C LYS A 188 -3.82 11.11 1.95
N ARG A 189 -3.50 12.39 1.72
CA ARG A 189 -4.46 13.50 1.52
C ARG A 189 -5.43 13.75 2.67
N GLN A 190 -4.97 13.63 3.93
CA GLN A 190 -5.80 13.95 5.08
C GLN A 190 -6.34 15.38 5.05
N LEU A 191 -5.54 16.36 4.64
CA LEU A 191 -6.00 17.74 4.53
C LEU A 191 -7.17 17.90 3.57
N LEU A 192 -7.16 17.19 2.43
CA LEU A 192 -8.26 17.18 1.48
C LEU A 192 -9.55 16.64 2.10
N ALA A 193 -9.45 15.54 2.86
CA ALA A 193 -10.58 14.95 3.58
C ALA A 193 -11.11 15.88 4.67
N ILE A 194 -10.23 16.55 5.41
CA ILE A 194 -10.58 17.51 6.44
C ILE A 194 -11.26 18.75 5.82
N GLU A 195 -10.75 19.23 4.69
CA GLU A 195 -11.37 20.34 3.96
C GLU A 195 -12.79 19.98 3.47
N ALA A 196 -13.03 18.74 3.08
CA ALA A 196 -14.36 18.25 2.70
C ALA A 196 -15.40 18.46 3.82
N MET A 197 -15.00 18.39 5.10
CA MET A 197 -15.88 18.63 6.24
C MET A 197 -16.44 20.06 6.32
N LEU A 198 -15.87 21.01 5.59
CA LEU A 198 -16.40 22.38 5.44
C LEU A 198 -17.66 22.39 4.55
N TYR A 199 -17.75 21.46 3.61
CA TYR A 199 -18.82 21.37 2.62
C TYR A 199 -19.91 20.36 2.99
N SER A 200 -19.63 19.43 3.92
CA SER A 200 -20.61 18.46 4.42
C SER A 200 -21.75 19.16 5.17
N LYS A 201 -22.97 18.79 4.81
CA LYS A 201 -24.24 19.33 5.34
C LYS A 201 -24.78 18.53 6.53
N THR A 202 -24.17 17.40 6.83
CA THR A 202 -24.60 16.50 7.91
C THR A 202 -23.80 16.73 9.20
N LYS A 203 -24.18 16.00 10.26
CA LYS A 203 -23.48 16.01 11.55
C LYS A 203 -22.45 14.88 11.67
N THR A 204 -22.34 14.02 10.65
CA THR A 204 -21.39 12.90 10.64
C THR A 204 -19.96 13.38 10.86
N LYS A 205 -19.24 12.68 11.71
CA LYS A 205 -17.86 13.02 12.06
C LYS A 205 -16.87 12.35 11.13
N LEU A 206 -15.70 12.96 10.96
CA LEU A 206 -14.53 12.32 10.35
C LEU A 206 -13.56 11.90 11.45
N TYR A 207 -13.28 10.60 11.55
CA TYR A 207 -12.24 10.07 12.43
C TYR A 207 -10.98 9.81 11.60
N VAL A 208 -9.92 10.52 11.92
CA VAL A 208 -8.60 10.35 11.28
C VAL A 208 -7.73 9.54 12.23
N MET A 209 -7.20 8.41 11.74
CA MET A 209 -6.45 7.48 12.57
C MET A 209 -5.12 7.14 11.93
N GLY A 210 -4.02 7.37 12.64
CA GLY A 210 -2.68 6.94 12.26
C GLY A 210 -1.59 7.92 12.65
N LYS A 211 -0.38 7.38 12.82
CA LYS A 211 0.82 8.16 13.08
C LYS A 211 1.18 9.03 11.88
N SER A 212 1.71 10.21 12.16
CA SER A 212 2.30 11.06 11.15
C SER A 212 3.73 10.63 10.82
N ASP A 213 4.11 10.74 9.55
CA ASP A 213 5.48 10.49 9.11
C ASP A 213 6.44 11.58 9.63
N THR A 214 5.95 12.82 9.80
CA THR A 214 6.69 13.94 10.36
C THR A 214 5.84 14.78 11.33
N GLU A 215 6.49 15.45 12.29
CA GLU A 215 5.79 16.41 13.15
C GLU A 215 5.18 17.56 12.35
N TYR A 216 5.84 18.00 11.31
CA TYR A 216 5.37 19.06 10.43
C TYR A 216 4.00 18.73 9.80
N GLU A 217 3.82 17.51 9.26
CA GLU A 217 2.54 17.11 8.66
C GLU A 217 1.42 17.01 9.69
N ARG A 218 1.74 16.46 10.88
CA ARG A 218 0.79 16.40 12.00
C ARG A 218 0.34 17.81 12.42
N ASP A 219 1.29 18.70 12.68
CA ASP A 219 1.01 20.03 13.18
C ASP A 219 0.24 20.86 12.14
N ARG A 220 0.62 20.77 10.88
CA ARG A 220 -0.12 21.36 9.76
C ARG A 220 -1.58 20.90 9.72
N MET A 221 -1.83 19.61 9.92
CA MET A 221 -3.19 19.05 9.98
C MET A 221 -3.97 19.60 11.18
N LEU A 222 -3.37 19.61 12.36
CA LEU A 222 -4.01 20.10 13.59
C LEU A 222 -4.30 21.59 13.54
N ASP A 223 -3.37 22.39 13.01
CA ASP A 223 -3.55 23.84 12.82
C ASP A 223 -4.69 24.11 11.85
N PHE A 224 -4.79 23.37 10.75
CA PHE A 224 -5.90 23.51 9.80
C PHE A 224 -7.25 23.19 10.45
N ILE A 225 -7.36 22.12 11.25
CA ILE A 225 -8.57 21.78 12.02
C ILE A 225 -8.96 22.91 12.96
N LYS A 226 -7.96 23.52 13.64
CA LYS A 226 -8.17 24.63 14.58
C LYS A 226 -8.63 25.89 13.86
N GLU A 227 -7.92 26.29 12.80
CA GLU A 227 -8.19 27.49 12.00
C GLU A 227 -9.61 27.44 11.41
N LYS A 228 -10.00 26.31 10.85
CA LYS A 228 -11.32 26.11 10.23
C LYS A 228 -12.42 25.78 11.25
N LYS A 229 -12.12 25.74 12.56
CA LYS A 229 -13.08 25.48 13.66
C LYS A 229 -13.79 24.11 13.51
N LEU A 230 -13.08 23.08 13.08
CA LEU A 230 -13.62 21.75 12.80
C LEU A 230 -13.48 20.77 13.96
N LYS A 231 -13.05 21.19 15.16
CA LYS A 231 -12.79 20.31 16.31
C LYS A 231 -13.98 19.45 16.74
N ASP A 232 -15.21 19.93 16.55
CA ASP A 232 -16.42 19.17 16.90
C ASP A 232 -16.80 18.14 15.83
N LYS A 233 -16.30 18.30 14.62
CA LYS A 233 -16.56 17.40 13.48
C LYS A 233 -15.45 16.39 13.24
N ILE A 234 -14.24 16.60 13.76
CA ILE A 234 -13.07 15.77 13.48
C ILE A 234 -12.47 15.26 14.78
N LYS A 235 -12.22 13.95 14.83
CA LYS A 235 -11.46 13.30 15.90
C LYS A 235 -10.19 12.70 15.34
N TYR A 236 -9.04 13.02 15.93
CA TYR A 236 -7.75 12.47 15.54
C TYR A 236 -7.24 11.49 16.59
N PHE A 237 -6.75 10.34 16.10
CA PHE A 237 -6.13 9.27 16.89
C PHE A 237 -4.71 9.07 16.36
N ASP A 238 -3.72 9.58 17.05
CA ASP A 238 -2.30 9.44 16.67
C ASP A 238 -1.84 7.99 16.71
N SER A 239 -2.32 7.23 17.70
CA SER A 239 -2.03 5.82 17.89
C SER A 239 -3.20 5.14 18.55
N VAL A 240 -3.51 3.94 18.11
CA VAL A 240 -4.54 3.07 18.68
C VAL A 240 -3.97 1.67 18.87
N SER A 241 -4.52 0.91 19.81
CA SER A 241 -4.24 -0.52 19.93
C SER A 241 -4.84 -1.28 18.74
N GLN A 242 -4.40 -2.52 18.51
CA GLN A 242 -4.99 -3.36 17.46
C GLN A 242 -6.49 -3.59 17.69
N GLU A 243 -6.89 -3.79 18.94
CA GLU A 243 -8.30 -3.98 19.29
C GLU A 243 -9.13 -2.72 18.99
N GLU A 244 -8.65 -1.54 19.38
CA GLU A 244 -9.31 -0.28 19.03
C GLU A 244 -9.39 -0.05 17.51
N LYS A 245 -8.35 -0.46 16.76
CA LYS A 245 -8.38 -0.42 15.30
C LYS A 245 -9.56 -1.23 14.76
N PHE A 246 -9.71 -2.49 15.18
CA PHE A 246 -10.80 -3.34 14.70
C PHE A 246 -12.17 -2.77 15.08
N GLN A 247 -12.32 -2.24 16.30
CA GLN A 247 -13.55 -1.58 16.73
C GLN A 247 -13.87 -0.34 15.87
N LEU A 248 -12.88 0.52 15.61
CA LEU A 248 -13.07 1.71 14.77
C LEU A 248 -13.49 1.36 13.33
N TYR A 249 -12.96 0.28 12.77
CA TYR A 249 -13.43 -0.22 11.47
C TYR A 249 -14.84 -0.78 11.58
N ALA A 250 -15.10 -1.61 12.57
CA ALA A 250 -16.39 -2.30 12.75
C ALA A 250 -17.58 -1.35 12.91
N HIS A 251 -17.37 -0.18 13.51
CA HIS A 251 -18.44 0.77 13.82
C HIS A 251 -18.48 2.01 12.89
N ALA A 252 -17.60 2.11 11.89
CA ALA A 252 -17.66 3.19 10.91
C ALA A 252 -18.85 3.02 9.94
N LYS A 253 -19.47 4.13 9.48
CA LYS A 253 -20.43 4.11 8.38
C LYS A 253 -19.80 3.73 7.05
N ALA A 254 -18.60 4.26 6.81
CA ALA A 254 -17.79 3.97 5.65
C ALA A 254 -16.30 4.21 5.97
N ILE A 255 -15.42 3.64 5.17
CA ILE A 255 -13.99 3.88 5.24
C ILE A 255 -13.59 4.82 4.10
N LEU A 256 -12.95 5.92 4.44
CA LEU A 256 -12.38 6.86 3.48
C LEU A 256 -10.93 6.50 3.20
N PHE A 257 -10.60 6.22 1.96
CA PHE A 257 -9.24 5.99 1.53
C PHE A 257 -9.01 6.58 0.13
N ILE A 258 -8.45 7.78 0.07
CA ILE A 258 -8.27 8.60 -1.13
C ILE A 258 -6.79 8.94 -1.40
N PRO A 259 -5.86 7.97 -1.32
CA PRO A 259 -4.45 8.23 -1.56
C PRO A 259 -4.21 8.70 -3.00
N LEU A 260 -3.05 9.32 -3.24
CA LEU A 260 -2.56 9.58 -4.60
C LEU A 260 -1.83 8.34 -5.12
N ASP A 261 -2.39 7.70 -6.14
CA ASP A 261 -1.78 6.58 -6.87
C ASP A 261 -1.10 5.54 -5.96
N GLU A 262 -1.87 4.98 -5.03
CA GLU A 262 -1.42 3.92 -4.12
C GLU A 262 -1.04 2.66 -4.90
N ASP A 263 -0.01 1.96 -4.45
CA ASP A 263 0.42 0.72 -5.11
C ASP A 263 -0.56 -0.43 -4.88
N TYR A 264 -1.06 -0.62 -3.65
CA TYR A 264 -1.99 -1.70 -3.29
C TYR A 264 -3.17 -1.22 -2.43
N GLY A 265 -2.88 -0.76 -1.21
CA GLY A 265 -3.88 -0.19 -0.31
C GLY A 265 -4.56 -1.20 0.61
N TYR A 266 -3.84 -1.73 1.60
CA TYR A 266 -4.40 -2.63 2.63
C TYR A 266 -5.70 -2.12 3.25
N ILE A 267 -5.84 -0.81 3.43
CA ILE A 267 -7.03 -0.17 4.01
C ILE A 267 -8.30 -0.56 3.27
N THR A 268 -8.22 -0.73 1.95
CA THR A 268 -9.36 -1.19 1.13
C THR A 268 -9.77 -2.60 1.51
N LEU A 269 -8.81 -3.53 1.63
CA LEU A 269 -9.07 -4.91 2.05
C LEU A 269 -9.54 -5.00 3.50
N GLU A 270 -8.99 -4.18 4.40
CA GLU A 270 -9.40 -4.08 5.80
C GLU A 270 -10.87 -3.61 5.91
N ALA A 271 -11.26 -2.62 5.10
CA ALA A 271 -12.64 -2.16 5.01
C ALA A 271 -13.58 -3.25 4.51
N MET A 272 -13.20 -3.95 3.43
CA MET A 272 -13.97 -5.07 2.88
C MET A 272 -14.10 -6.20 3.91
N ALA A 273 -13.02 -6.52 4.62
CA ALA A 273 -13.02 -7.53 5.68
C ALA A 273 -13.93 -7.17 6.85
N ALA A 274 -14.05 -5.86 7.17
CA ALA A 274 -14.96 -5.33 8.19
C ALA A 274 -16.39 -5.13 7.69
N SER A 275 -16.75 -5.56 6.47
CA SER A 275 -18.05 -5.32 5.85
C SER A 275 -18.41 -3.84 5.78
N LYS A 276 -17.45 -2.98 5.40
CA LYS A 276 -17.66 -1.54 5.26
C LYS A 276 -17.56 -1.09 3.81
N ALA A 277 -18.41 -0.14 3.46
CA ALA A 277 -18.34 0.59 2.20
C ALA A 277 -17.08 1.46 2.16
N ILE A 278 -16.56 1.70 0.95
CA ILE A 278 -15.31 2.43 0.76
C ILE A 278 -15.59 3.70 -0.07
N ILE A 279 -15.06 4.83 0.40
CA ILE A 279 -14.96 6.05 -0.40
C ILE A 279 -13.52 6.16 -0.89
N THR A 280 -13.31 6.14 -2.20
CA THR A 280 -12.00 6.32 -2.82
C THR A 280 -12.05 7.35 -3.95
N ALA A 281 -10.89 7.80 -4.40
CA ALA A 281 -10.81 8.80 -5.46
C ALA A 281 -10.41 8.18 -6.80
N LYS A 282 -10.80 8.81 -7.92
CA LYS A 282 -10.51 8.35 -9.29
C LYS A 282 -9.01 8.19 -9.59
N ASP A 283 -8.15 8.86 -8.83
CA ASP A 283 -6.70 8.83 -8.95
C ASP A 283 -6.01 8.08 -7.80
N SER A 284 -6.75 7.23 -7.08
CA SER A 284 -6.22 6.50 -5.93
C SER A 284 -5.36 5.27 -6.27
N GLY A 285 -5.29 4.85 -7.54
CA GLY A 285 -4.46 3.72 -7.96
C GLY A 285 -5.01 2.38 -7.49
N GLY A 286 -4.22 1.60 -6.74
CA GLY A 286 -4.57 0.25 -6.28
C GLY A 286 -5.96 0.08 -5.64
N PRO A 287 -6.47 0.98 -4.80
CA PRO A 287 -7.85 0.91 -4.31
C PRO A 287 -8.92 0.74 -5.39
N LEU A 288 -8.70 1.26 -6.60
CA LEU A 288 -9.64 1.15 -7.73
C LEU A 288 -9.75 -0.29 -8.29
N GLU A 289 -8.85 -1.19 -7.91
CA GLU A 289 -8.91 -2.61 -8.29
C GLU A 289 -9.91 -3.39 -7.43
N PHE A 290 -10.30 -2.84 -6.28
CA PHE A 290 -11.15 -3.48 -5.29
C PHE A 290 -12.51 -2.79 -5.15
N VAL A 291 -12.59 -1.49 -5.46
CA VAL A 291 -13.83 -0.71 -5.32
C VAL A 291 -14.57 -0.66 -6.65
N ILE A 292 -15.83 -1.09 -6.62
CA ILE A 292 -16.78 -1.02 -7.74
C ILE A 292 -17.77 0.10 -7.41
N ASP A 293 -17.72 1.18 -8.18
CA ASP A 293 -18.52 2.37 -7.94
C ASP A 293 -20.03 2.06 -7.90
N GLY A 294 -20.71 2.58 -6.89
CA GLY A 294 -22.15 2.36 -6.65
C GLY A 294 -22.51 0.95 -6.15
N LYS A 295 -21.55 0.00 -6.07
CA LYS A 295 -21.81 -1.37 -5.59
C LYS A 295 -21.25 -1.57 -4.18
N ASN A 296 -19.94 -1.51 -3.99
CA ASN A 296 -19.29 -1.73 -2.70
C ASN A 296 -18.61 -0.47 -2.14
N GLY A 297 -18.79 0.66 -2.82
CA GLY A 297 -18.24 1.96 -2.43
C GLY A 297 -18.57 3.05 -3.43
N LEU A 298 -18.01 4.23 -3.22
CA LEU A 298 -18.09 5.36 -4.12
C LEU A 298 -16.72 5.79 -4.61
N ILE A 299 -16.58 6.01 -5.92
CA ILE A 299 -15.39 6.53 -6.57
C ILE A 299 -15.65 7.99 -6.95
N VAL A 300 -15.03 8.93 -6.22
CA VAL A 300 -15.28 10.36 -6.35
C VAL A 300 -14.12 11.10 -7.01
N ASP A 301 -14.37 12.31 -7.50
CA ASP A 301 -13.29 13.21 -7.89
C ASP A 301 -12.52 13.69 -6.66
N SER A 302 -11.21 13.91 -6.78
CA SER A 302 -10.31 14.35 -5.70
C SER A 302 -10.53 15.82 -5.35
N THR A 303 -11.78 16.22 -5.07
CA THR A 303 -12.16 17.55 -4.65
C THR A 303 -12.91 17.53 -3.31
N PRO A 304 -12.73 18.56 -2.46
CA PRO A 304 -13.43 18.60 -1.18
C PRO A 304 -14.95 18.48 -1.31
N GLN A 305 -15.53 19.07 -2.36
CA GLN A 305 -16.99 19.08 -2.59
C GLN A 305 -17.52 17.69 -2.93
N GLU A 306 -16.85 16.92 -3.80
CA GLU A 306 -17.30 15.58 -4.18
C GLU A 306 -17.09 14.59 -3.02
N ILE A 307 -16.01 14.71 -2.27
CA ILE A 307 -15.79 13.92 -1.05
C ILE A 307 -16.90 14.23 -0.01
N ALA A 308 -17.25 15.51 0.17
CA ALA A 308 -18.33 15.91 1.09
C ALA A 308 -19.70 15.34 0.68
N LYS A 309 -20.01 15.28 -0.62
CA LYS A 309 -21.25 14.62 -1.09
C LYS A 309 -21.28 13.14 -0.70
N ALA A 310 -20.17 12.41 -0.90
CA ALA A 310 -20.08 11.01 -0.47
C ALA A 310 -20.26 10.88 1.04
N PHE A 311 -19.71 11.79 1.86
CA PHE A 311 -19.95 11.81 3.30
C PHE A 311 -21.44 11.96 3.63
N ASP A 312 -22.11 12.90 2.98
CA ASP A 312 -23.52 13.17 3.20
C ASP A 312 -24.41 12.00 2.75
N GLU A 313 -24.06 11.30 1.67
CA GLU A 313 -24.78 10.10 1.22
C GLU A 313 -24.72 8.98 2.27
N PHE A 314 -23.53 8.65 2.76
CA PHE A 314 -23.37 7.64 3.81
C PHE A 314 -23.96 8.09 5.16
N ALA A 315 -23.93 9.39 5.46
CA ALA A 315 -24.51 9.93 6.67
C ALA A 315 -26.03 9.76 6.74
N THR A 316 -26.70 9.86 5.58
CA THR A 316 -28.17 9.91 5.50
C THR A 316 -28.81 8.57 5.21
N SER A 317 -28.04 7.54 4.80
CA SER A 317 -28.59 6.24 4.40
C SER A 317 -27.90 5.06 5.07
N GLU A 318 -28.42 4.65 6.23
CA GLU A 318 -27.98 3.44 6.92
C GLU A 318 -28.14 2.18 6.06
N MET A 319 -29.19 2.13 5.24
CA MET A 319 -29.44 1.02 4.32
C MET A 319 -28.32 0.93 3.26
N MET A 320 -27.86 2.06 2.74
CA MET A 320 -26.75 2.12 1.79
C MET A 320 -25.44 1.64 2.45
N CYS A 321 -25.13 2.10 3.67
CA CYS A 321 -23.98 1.66 4.43
C CYS A 321 -23.94 0.13 4.56
N LYS A 322 -25.03 -0.47 5.03
CA LYS A 322 -25.13 -1.93 5.24
C LYS A 322 -25.06 -2.71 3.93
N LYS A 323 -25.78 -2.25 2.89
CA LYS A 323 -25.79 -2.92 1.58
C LYS A 323 -24.39 -2.92 0.95
N MET A 324 -23.78 -1.75 0.82
CA MET A 324 -22.44 -1.66 0.21
C MET A 324 -21.37 -2.34 1.05
N GLY A 325 -21.51 -2.33 2.38
CA GLY A 325 -20.61 -3.08 3.26
C GLY A 325 -20.70 -4.59 3.04
N LYS A 326 -21.92 -5.13 2.92
CA LYS A 326 -22.13 -6.53 2.58
C LYS A 326 -21.55 -6.87 1.21
N ASP A 327 -21.84 -6.05 0.19
CA ASP A 327 -21.33 -6.23 -1.16
C ASP A 327 -19.77 -6.18 -1.18
N SER A 328 -19.14 -5.35 -0.31
CA SER A 328 -17.69 -5.31 -0.09
C SER A 328 -17.15 -6.64 0.41
N LYS A 329 -17.78 -7.21 1.43
CA LYS A 329 -17.35 -8.50 2.00
C LYS A 329 -17.51 -9.64 1.01
N GLU A 330 -18.63 -9.70 0.30
CA GLU A 330 -18.89 -10.71 -0.74
C GLU A 330 -17.84 -10.60 -1.85
N HIS A 331 -17.54 -9.39 -2.32
CA HIS A 331 -16.53 -9.16 -3.34
C HIS A 331 -15.13 -9.60 -2.90
N LEU A 332 -14.74 -9.34 -1.64
CA LEU A 332 -13.46 -9.82 -1.09
C LEU A 332 -13.36 -11.35 -1.12
N ILE A 333 -14.46 -12.04 -0.80
CA ILE A 333 -14.53 -13.51 -0.84
C ILE A 333 -14.39 -14.03 -2.27
N ASP A 334 -15.11 -13.42 -3.22
CA ASP A 334 -15.09 -13.80 -4.64
C ASP A 334 -13.72 -13.62 -5.29
N MET A 335 -12.90 -12.68 -4.80
CA MET A 335 -11.54 -12.47 -5.30
C MET A 335 -10.56 -13.57 -4.93
N GLU A 336 -10.89 -14.45 -3.98
CA GLU A 336 -10.03 -15.55 -3.52
C GLU A 336 -8.60 -15.12 -3.19
N ILE A 337 -8.45 -13.99 -2.51
CA ILE A 337 -7.14 -13.46 -2.10
C ILE A 337 -6.64 -14.26 -0.90
N THR A 338 -5.75 -15.22 -1.15
CA THR A 338 -5.23 -16.13 -0.12
C THR A 338 -3.71 -16.30 -0.20
N TRP A 339 -3.09 -16.54 0.95
CA TRP A 339 -1.66 -16.87 0.99
C TRP A 339 -1.34 -18.20 0.28
N ASP A 340 -2.26 -19.15 0.28
CA ASP A 340 -2.08 -20.43 -0.42
C ASP A 340 -1.93 -20.24 -1.93
N LYS A 341 -2.74 -19.37 -2.52
CA LYS A 341 -2.63 -18.99 -3.94
C LYS A 341 -1.31 -18.28 -4.22
N VAL A 342 -0.91 -17.34 -3.35
CA VAL A 342 0.36 -16.61 -3.49
C VAL A 342 1.55 -17.56 -3.45
N VAL A 343 1.63 -18.43 -2.45
CA VAL A 343 2.74 -19.38 -2.32
C VAL A 343 2.78 -20.32 -3.52
N LYS A 344 1.64 -20.90 -3.93
CA LYS A 344 1.55 -21.78 -5.10
C LYS A 344 2.09 -21.10 -6.38
N GLU A 345 1.74 -19.84 -6.62
CA GLU A 345 2.19 -19.10 -7.81
C GLU A 345 3.68 -18.77 -7.76
N LEU A 346 4.19 -18.37 -6.60
CA LEU A 346 5.61 -18.01 -6.46
C LEU A 346 6.54 -19.22 -6.50
N THR A 347 6.06 -20.42 -6.12
CA THR A 347 6.88 -21.65 -5.99
C THR A 347 6.72 -22.65 -7.13
N ARG A 348 5.84 -22.39 -8.11
CA ARG A 348 5.62 -23.26 -9.27
C ARG A 348 6.82 -23.36 -10.21
#